data_44ce472bc9a50b6cd4e2d03025b70927
#
_entry.id   44ce472bc9a50b6cd4e2d03025b70927
#
_cell.length_a   1.000
_cell.length_b   1.000
_cell.length_c   1.000
_cell.angle_alpha   90.00
_cell.angle_beta   90.00
_cell.angle_gamma   90.00
#
_symmetry.space_group_name_H-M   'P 1'
#
loop_
_entity.id
_entity.type
_entity.pdbx_description
1 polymer ?
#
loop_
_entity_poly.entity_id
_entity_poly.type
_entity_poly.pdbx_seq_one_letter_code
_entity_poly.pdbx_strand_id
1 'polypeptide(L)'
;LGSKTPGHPEVGHTAGVDATTGPLSQGLAMSVGMAMAEKHLGAMYNKPGFPVIDHYTYTIIGDGDLMEGLSEEAINLAGAKGLSKLIVLYDSNDVSLDGPLDLSTNEDVKKRVEAAGWDYFKVADGNTDFDAXRW
;
A
#
# COMPACT_ATOMS: atom_id res chain seq x y z
N LEU A 1 -7.48 3.78 -23.61
CA LEU A 1 -7.74 5.24 -23.62
C LEU A 1 -9.12 5.51 -23.04
N GLY A 2 -9.24 6.52 -22.16
CA GLY A 2 -10.51 6.92 -21.57
C GLY A 2 -10.99 6.07 -20.42
N SER A 3 -10.15 5.16 -19.89
CA SER A 3 -10.49 4.39 -18.70
C SER A 3 -10.61 5.30 -17.48
N LYS A 4 -11.53 4.99 -16.60
CA LYS A 4 -11.64 5.68 -15.31
C LYS A 4 -10.58 5.22 -14.31
N THR A 5 -9.91 4.10 -14.62
CA THR A 5 -8.84 3.55 -13.79
C THR A 5 -7.61 3.30 -14.66
N PRO A 6 -6.90 4.38 -15.04
CA PRO A 6 -5.66 4.22 -15.80
C PRO A 6 -4.55 3.63 -14.93
N GLY A 7 -3.42 3.28 -15.55
CA GLY A 7 -2.27 2.74 -14.84
C GLY A 7 -1.70 3.67 -13.78
N HIS A 8 -1.88 4.99 -13.97
CA HIS A 8 -1.52 6.00 -12.95
C HIS A 8 -2.76 6.84 -12.66
N PRO A 9 -3.59 6.40 -11.72
CA PRO A 9 -4.80 7.16 -11.37
C PRO A 9 -4.43 8.52 -10.76
N GLU A 10 -5.24 9.52 -11.07
CA GLU A 10 -4.97 10.89 -10.65
C GLU A 10 -6.12 11.49 -9.86
N VAL A 11 -5.76 12.33 -8.90
CA VAL A 11 -6.73 13.14 -8.16
C VAL A 11 -7.52 14.00 -9.15
N GLY A 12 -8.83 13.97 -9.01
CA GLY A 12 -9.72 14.74 -9.88
C GLY A 12 -10.13 14.03 -11.16
N HIS A 13 -9.45 12.93 -11.52
CA HIS A 13 -9.79 12.13 -12.70
C HIS A 13 -10.38 10.76 -12.31
N THR A 14 -9.84 10.14 -11.29
CA THR A 14 -10.32 8.85 -10.81
C THR A 14 -10.96 9.06 -9.43
N ALA A 15 -12.23 8.70 -9.30
CA ALA A 15 -12.94 8.85 -8.03
C ALA A 15 -12.27 8.01 -6.94
N GLY A 16 -12.12 8.60 -5.76
CA GLY A 16 -11.53 7.91 -4.61
C GLY A 16 -10.01 8.02 -4.51
N VAL A 17 -9.38 8.73 -5.45
CA VAL A 17 -7.93 8.94 -5.42
C VAL A 17 -7.63 10.23 -4.68
N ASP A 18 -6.91 10.14 -3.57
CA ASP A 18 -6.54 11.29 -2.73
C ASP A 18 -5.12 11.80 -3.00
N ALA A 19 -4.27 10.98 -3.64
CA ALA A 19 -2.90 11.39 -3.96
C ALA A 19 -2.50 10.84 -5.33
N THR A 20 -1.99 11.71 -6.18
CA THR A 20 -1.44 11.35 -7.48
C THR A 20 0.03 10.96 -7.29
N THR A 21 0.40 9.78 -7.75
CA THR A 21 1.80 9.32 -7.69
C THR A 21 2.21 8.72 -9.04
N GLY A 22 3.41 8.21 -9.12
CA GLY A 22 3.97 7.58 -10.32
C GLY A 22 5.39 7.11 -10.07
N PRO A 23 6.29 7.97 -9.55
CA PRO A 23 7.64 7.49 -9.22
C PRO A 23 7.57 6.38 -8.20
N LEU A 24 8.31 5.30 -8.48
CA LEU A 24 8.26 4.08 -7.66
C LEU A 24 8.51 4.37 -6.18
N SER A 25 7.79 3.68 -5.32
CA SER A 25 7.84 3.73 -3.85
C SER A 25 7.28 5.00 -3.21
N GLN A 26 7.14 6.11 -3.94
CA GLN A 26 6.69 7.35 -3.32
C GLN A 26 5.26 7.26 -2.80
N GLY A 27 4.37 6.60 -3.55
CA GLY A 27 3.00 6.39 -3.10
C GLY A 27 2.93 5.62 -1.79
N LEU A 28 3.75 4.57 -1.66
CA LEU A 28 3.82 3.81 -0.43
C LEU A 28 4.27 4.69 0.74
N ALA A 29 5.33 5.47 0.54
CA ALA A 29 5.83 6.35 1.60
C ALA A 29 4.80 7.42 1.98
N MET A 30 4.09 7.98 0.99
CA MET A 30 3.01 8.94 1.25
C MET A 30 1.89 8.30 2.07
N SER A 31 1.52 7.06 1.74
CA SER A 31 0.46 6.35 2.46
C SER A 31 0.85 6.09 3.92
N VAL A 32 2.12 5.83 4.18
CA VAL A 32 2.62 5.71 5.57
C VAL A 32 2.40 7.04 6.31
N GLY A 33 2.74 8.16 5.67
CA GLY A 33 2.52 9.48 6.25
C GLY A 33 1.03 9.76 6.53
N MET A 34 0.15 9.36 5.61
CA MET A 34 -1.29 9.54 5.79
C MET A 34 -1.81 8.69 6.96
N ALA A 35 -1.36 7.44 7.06
CA ALA A 35 -1.75 6.57 8.18
C ALA A 35 -1.20 7.08 9.52
N MET A 36 0.01 7.65 9.53
CA MET A 36 0.55 8.31 10.73
C MET A 36 -0.31 9.50 11.14
N ALA A 37 -0.77 10.29 10.17
CA ALA A 37 -1.63 11.44 10.43
C ALA A 37 -2.97 10.98 11.02
N GLU A 38 -3.58 9.93 10.45
CA GLU A 38 -4.82 9.37 11.01
C GLU A 38 -4.65 8.98 12.47
N LYS A 39 -3.59 8.20 12.73
CA LYS A 39 -3.32 7.71 14.10
C LYS A 39 -3.08 8.86 15.07
N HIS A 40 -2.31 9.87 14.65
CA HIS A 40 -2.02 11.04 15.47
C HIS A 40 -3.29 11.86 15.75
N LEU A 41 -4.06 12.15 14.71
CA LEU A 41 -5.27 12.96 14.86
C LEU A 41 -6.34 12.20 15.67
N GLY A 42 -6.43 10.89 15.47
CA GLY A 42 -7.32 10.06 16.28
C GLY A 42 -6.98 10.13 17.76
N ALA A 43 -5.68 10.08 18.07
CA ALA A 43 -5.24 10.20 19.48
C ALA A 43 -5.56 11.57 20.08
N MET A 44 -5.55 12.64 19.26
CA MET A 44 -5.84 14.00 19.73
C MET A 44 -7.34 14.26 19.89
N TYR A 45 -8.14 13.80 18.95
CA TYR A 45 -9.53 14.28 18.83
C TYR A 45 -10.59 13.26 19.18
N ASN A 46 -10.30 11.97 19.10
CA ASN A 46 -11.31 10.94 19.40
C ASN A 46 -11.59 10.89 20.91
N LYS A 47 -12.85 10.63 21.25
CA LYS A 47 -13.29 10.46 22.63
C LYS A 47 -14.08 9.15 22.70
N PRO A 48 -14.18 8.54 23.90
CA PRO A 48 -15.02 7.34 24.04
C PRO A 48 -16.43 7.59 23.52
N GLY A 49 -16.86 6.78 22.56
CA GLY A 49 -18.16 6.91 21.91
C GLY A 49 -18.24 7.95 20.81
N PHE A 50 -17.14 8.68 20.53
CA PHE A 50 -17.13 9.73 19.50
C PHE A 50 -15.86 9.63 18.65
N PRO A 51 -15.73 8.61 17.79
CA PRO A 51 -14.58 8.51 16.88
C PRO A 51 -14.79 9.43 15.67
N VAL A 52 -14.12 10.58 15.68
CA VAL A 52 -14.23 11.54 14.57
C VAL A 52 -13.14 11.34 13.52
N ILE A 53 -12.03 10.70 13.88
CA ILE A 53 -10.95 10.33 12.95
C ILE A 53 -10.84 8.81 12.99
N ASP A 54 -11.34 8.15 11.96
CA ASP A 54 -11.41 6.69 11.96
C ASP A 54 -11.49 6.15 10.52
N HIS A 55 -10.46 6.43 9.74
CA HIS A 55 -10.41 6.00 8.34
C HIS A 55 -9.19 5.12 8.08
N TYR A 56 -9.27 4.35 7.02
CA TYR A 56 -8.15 3.54 6.53
C TYR A 56 -7.44 4.28 5.41
N THR A 57 -6.18 3.98 5.24
CA THR A 57 -5.38 4.43 4.10
C THR A 57 -5.10 3.21 3.21
N TYR A 58 -5.40 3.34 1.93
CA TYR A 58 -5.18 2.26 0.95
C TYR A 58 -4.13 2.72 -0.06
N THR A 59 -3.25 1.81 -0.44
CA THR A 59 -2.29 2.07 -1.51
C THR A 59 -2.11 0.80 -2.34
N ILE A 60 -1.79 0.98 -3.61
CA ILE A 60 -1.52 -0.13 -4.52
C ILE A 60 -0.06 -0.01 -4.93
N ILE A 61 0.67 -1.12 -4.87
CA ILE A 61 2.09 -1.16 -5.24
C ILE A 61 2.36 -2.38 -6.12
N GLY A 62 3.42 -2.30 -6.89
CA GLY A 62 3.89 -3.44 -7.68
C GLY A 62 5.26 -3.93 -7.21
N ASP A 63 5.78 -4.94 -7.91
CA ASP A 63 7.09 -5.50 -7.60
C ASP A 63 8.20 -4.43 -7.64
N GLY A 64 8.14 -3.54 -8.64
CA GLY A 64 9.14 -2.48 -8.78
C GLY A 64 9.15 -1.52 -7.60
N ASP A 65 7.97 -1.20 -7.05
CA ASP A 65 7.89 -0.34 -5.86
C ASP A 65 8.67 -0.94 -4.69
N LEU A 66 8.54 -2.26 -4.49
CA LEU A 66 9.18 -2.93 -3.36
C LEU A 66 10.71 -3.00 -3.50
N MET A 67 11.23 -2.86 -4.71
CA MET A 67 12.68 -2.90 -4.95
C MET A 67 13.37 -1.59 -4.59
N GLU A 68 12.61 -0.54 -4.37
CA GLU A 68 13.18 0.77 -4.02
C GLU A 68 13.56 0.83 -2.53
N GLY A 69 14.69 1.48 -2.22
CA GLY A 69 15.13 1.63 -0.84
C GLY A 69 14.13 2.39 0.03
N LEU A 70 13.41 3.36 -0.55
CA LEU A 70 12.40 4.11 0.17
C LEU A 70 11.27 3.19 0.67
N SER A 71 10.90 2.16 -0.12
CA SER A 71 9.90 1.19 0.32
C SER A 71 10.36 0.44 1.57
N GLU A 72 11.65 0.06 1.61
CA GLU A 72 12.21 -0.62 2.76
C GLU A 72 12.06 0.24 4.03
N GLU A 73 12.44 1.51 3.93
CA GLU A 73 12.34 2.41 5.07
C GLU A 73 10.88 2.64 5.48
N ALA A 74 9.99 2.82 4.50
CA ALA A 74 8.57 3.08 4.75
C ALA A 74 7.91 1.88 5.43
N ILE A 75 8.18 0.66 4.94
CA ILE A 75 7.64 -0.58 5.50
C ILE A 75 8.09 -0.73 6.96
N ASN A 76 9.38 -0.54 7.21
CA ASN A 76 9.91 -0.66 8.57
C ASN A 76 9.33 0.39 9.50
N LEU A 77 9.17 1.63 9.04
CA LEU A 77 8.58 2.69 9.85
C LEU A 77 7.12 2.37 10.19
N ALA A 78 6.34 1.92 9.19
CA ALA A 78 4.92 1.61 9.40
C ALA A 78 4.76 0.48 10.41
N GLY A 79 5.56 -0.58 10.30
CA GLY A 79 5.53 -1.68 11.26
C GLY A 79 5.91 -1.21 12.66
N ALA A 80 7.02 -0.45 12.76
CA ALA A 80 7.49 0.06 14.05
C ALA A 80 6.46 0.96 14.73
N LYS A 81 5.63 1.67 13.94
CA LYS A 81 4.57 2.54 14.46
C LYS A 81 3.24 1.82 14.64
N GLY A 82 3.14 0.56 14.22
CA GLY A 82 1.90 -0.21 14.33
C GLY A 82 0.74 0.48 13.61
N LEU A 83 0.92 0.79 12.32
CA LEU A 83 -0.09 1.51 11.55
C LEU A 83 -1.14 0.54 11.01
N SER A 84 -1.98 0.02 11.89
CA SER A 84 -2.93 -1.05 11.59
C SER A 84 -4.05 -0.66 10.61
N LYS A 85 -4.18 0.63 10.28
CA LYS A 85 -5.17 1.09 9.30
C LYS A 85 -4.55 1.40 7.95
N LEU A 86 -3.30 1.02 7.73
CA LEU A 86 -2.66 1.11 6.42
C LEU A 86 -2.83 -0.24 5.72
N ILE A 87 -3.52 -0.22 4.59
CA ILE A 87 -3.78 -1.42 3.79
C ILE A 87 -3.02 -1.27 2.47
N VAL A 88 -2.13 -2.22 2.22
CA VAL A 88 -1.33 -2.22 0.99
C VAL A 88 -1.78 -3.38 0.10
N LEU A 89 -2.21 -3.05 -1.10
CA LEU A 89 -2.58 -4.02 -2.12
C LEU A 89 -1.37 -4.21 -3.02
N TYR A 90 -0.74 -5.37 -2.91
CA TYR A 90 0.49 -5.66 -3.64
C TYR A 90 0.18 -6.51 -4.87
N ASP A 91 0.41 -5.93 -6.04
CA ASP A 91 0.26 -6.63 -7.32
C ASP A 91 1.55 -7.41 -7.60
N SER A 92 1.53 -8.68 -7.18
CA SER A 92 2.65 -9.61 -7.38
C SER A 92 2.50 -10.24 -8.76
N ASN A 93 2.99 -9.59 -9.77
CA ASN A 93 2.79 -10.01 -11.15
C ASN A 93 4.06 -10.54 -11.82
N ASP A 94 5.15 -10.62 -11.05
CA ASP A 94 6.43 -11.18 -11.50
C ASP A 94 7.06 -10.41 -12.66
N VAL A 95 6.75 -9.11 -12.78
CA VAL A 95 7.27 -8.27 -13.87
C VAL A 95 7.88 -7.00 -13.27
N SER A 96 9.02 -6.61 -13.80
CA SER A 96 9.57 -5.27 -13.59
C SER A 96 9.68 -4.59 -14.97
N LEU A 97 10.14 -3.34 -14.98
CA LEU A 97 10.06 -2.47 -16.16
C LEU A 97 10.36 -3.16 -17.49
N ASP A 98 11.46 -3.88 -17.57
CA ASP A 98 11.96 -4.40 -18.83
C ASP A 98 11.93 -5.93 -18.94
N GLY A 99 11.33 -6.61 -17.98
CA GLY A 99 11.35 -8.06 -18.07
C GLY A 99 10.89 -8.77 -16.81
N PRO A 100 11.15 -10.07 -16.78
CA PRO A 100 10.79 -10.89 -15.64
C PRO A 100 11.48 -10.43 -14.35
N LEU A 101 10.75 -10.51 -13.25
CA LEU A 101 11.24 -10.05 -11.96
C LEU A 101 12.50 -10.78 -11.50
N ASP A 102 12.63 -12.06 -11.83
CA ASP A 102 13.75 -12.89 -11.39
C ASP A 102 15.11 -12.47 -11.96
N LEU A 103 15.10 -11.56 -12.95
CA LEU A 103 16.35 -10.95 -13.43
C LEU A 103 16.92 -9.95 -12.42
N SER A 104 16.07 -9.45 -11.52
CA SER A 104 16.43 -8.34 -10.61
C SER A 104 16.40 -8.76 -9.15
N THR A 105 15.46 -9.62 -8.76
CA THR A 105 15.30 -10.01 -7.36
C THR A 105 14.72 -11.42 -7.24
N ASN A 106 15.05 -12.08 -6.13
CA ASN A 106 14.44 -13.37 -5.75
C ASN A 106 13.96 -13.29 -4.30
N GLU A 107 13.58 -12.11 -3.87
CA GLU A 107 13.18 -11.86 -2.50
C GLU A 107 11.85 -12.53 -2.15
N ASP A 108 11.74 -13.02 -0.92
CA ASP A 108 10.49 -13.53 -0.36
C ASP A 108 9.78 -12.35 0.34
N VAL A 109 8.91 -11.68 -0.40
CA VAL A 109 8.21 -10.50 0.08
C VAL A 109 7.42 -10.79 1.36
N LYS A 110 6.80 -11.98 1.45
CA LYS A 110 6.06 -12.34 2.66
C LYS A 110 6.97 -12.27 3.90
N LYS A 111 8.12 -12.93 3.82
CA LYS A 111 9.05 -12.93 4.96
C LYS A 111 9.53 -11.52 5.31
N ARG A 112 9.78 -10.71 4.29
CA ARG A 112 10.24 -9.34 4.49
C ARG A 112 9.22 -8.52 5.28
N VAL A 113 7.96 -8.51 4.83
CA VAL A 113 6.95 -7.68 5.47
C VAL A 113 6.57 -8.22 6.84
N GLU A 114 6.52 -9.55 7.02
CA GLU A 114 6.28 -10.15 8.31
C GLU A 114 7.41 -9.82 9.31
N ALA A 115 8.67 -9.81 8.84
CA ALA A 115 9.81 -9.41 9.69
C ALA A 115 9.70 -7.96 10.15
N ALA A 116 9.06 -7.10 9.34
CA ALA A 116 8.83 -5.70 9.69
C ALA A 116 7.57 -5.51 10.56
N GLY A 117 6.85 -6.59 10.88
CA GLY A 117 5.70 -6.53 11.77
C GLY A 117 4.35 -6.35 11.08
N TRP A 118 4.28 -6.63 9.79
CA TRP A 118 3.01 -6.55 9.04
C TRP A 118 2.33 -7.93 8.99
N ASP A 119 1.03 -7.92 8.85
CA ASP A 119 0.28 -9.12 8.46
C ASP A 119 0.34 -9.27 6.93
N TYR A 120 0.36 -10.51 6.47
CA TYR A 120 0.42 -10.80 5.03
C TYR A 120 -0.67 -11.81 4.66
N PHE A 121 -1.44 -11.47 3.65
CA PHE A 121 -2.49 -12.33 3.10
C PHE A 121 -2.28 -12.46 1.59
N LYS A 122 -2.48 -13.64 1.05
CA LYS A 122 -2.30 -13.88 -0.38
C LYS A 122 -3.62 -14.29 -1.03
N VAL A 123 -4.00 -13.57 -2.05
CA VAL A 123 -5.10 -13.95 -2.94
C VAL A 123 -4.48 -14.57 -4.19
N ALA A 124 -4.72 -15.84 -4.42
CA ALA A 124 -4.06 -16.57 -5.50
C ALA A 124 -4.52 -16.13 -6.89
N ASP A 125 -5.76 -15.68 -7.01
CA ASP A 125 -6.31 -15.20 -8.28
C ASP A 125 -6.96 -13.83 -8.07
N GLY A 126 -6.11 -12.81 -7.99
CA GLY A 126 -6.56 -11.43 -7.80
C GLY A 126 -7.35 -10.86 -8.96
N ASN A 127 -7.32 -11.52 -10.12
CA ASN A 127 -8.04 -11.02 -11.30
C ASN A 127 -9.52 -11.38 -11.30
N THR A 128 -9.89 -12.48 -10.65
CA THR A 128 -11.29 -12.96 -10.69
C THR A 128 -11.90 -13.24 -9.32
N ASP A 129 -11.08 -13.57 -8.32
CA ASP A 129 -11.59 -13.90 -6.99
C ASP A 129 -11.68 -12.67 -6.10
N PHE A 130 -12.67 -11.83 -6.39
CA PHE A 130 -12.86 -10.58 -5.63
C PHE A 130 -13.39 -10.82 -4.21
N ASP A 131 -13.95 -11.98 -3.95
CA ASP A 131 -14.40 -12.30 -2.58
C ASP A 131 -13.23 -12.62 -1.66
N ALA A 132 -12.15 -13.14 -2.17
CA ALA A 132 -10.96 -13.36 -1.40
C ALA A 132 -10.28 -12.06 -0.91
N UNK A 133 -10.63 -11.11 -1.43
CA UNK A 133 -10.15 -9.91 -1.08
C UNK A 133 -10.75 -9.33 0.03
N ARG A 134 -11.83 -9.85 0.49
CA ARG A 134 -12.61 -9.32 1.61
C ARG A 134 -12.08 -9.89 2.92
N TRP A 135 -11.83 -9.06 3.89
CA TRP A 135 -11.38 -9.45 5.24
C TRP A 135 -12.01 -8.55 6.29
#